data_ec13dc33ff76c6a3f517a508da3ed4f0
#
_entry.id   ec13dc33ff76c6a3f517a508da3ed4f0
#
_cell.length_a   1.000
_cell.length_b   1.000
_cell.length_c   1.000
_cell.angle_alpha   90.00
_cell.angle_beta   90.00
_cell.angle_gamma   90.00
#
_symmetry.space_group_name_H-M   'P 1'
#
loop_
_entity.id
_entity.type
_entity.pdbx_description
1 polymer ?
#
loop_
_entity_poly.entity_id
_entity_poly.type
_entity_poly.pdbx_seq_one_letter_code
_entity_poly.pdbx_strand_id
1 'polypeptide(L)'
;MKNIKVTLSSSQILALNTTPIELVPAITGKLLIPQFLFQKYNHISTAYTTGGLFRIGLGSITFGFSAFGAVITSADNAQGLNNFVYSQSTSGFTYQNLPLIIGATSTNPTGGDGTLDLYLTYLEVTL
;
A
#
# COMPACT_ATOMS: atom_id res chain seq x y z
N MET A 1 1.70 -2.79 18.91
CA MET A 1 1.81 -2.14 17.60
C MET A 1 3.07 -2.61 16.90
N LYS A 2 2.99 -2.91 15.63
CA LYS A 2 4.12 -3.47 14.87
C LYS A 2 4.52 -2.54 13.73
N ASN A 3 5.80 -2.62 13.36
CA ASN A 3 6.37 -1.84 12.26
C ASN A 3 7.04 -2.78 11.26
N ILE A 4 6.90 -2.45 9.99
CA ILE A 4 7.53 -3.19 8.90
C ILE A 4 8.05 -2.22 7.86
N LYS A 5 9.16 -2.57 7.22
CA LYS A 5 9.67 -1.88 6.03
C LYS A 5 9.58 -2.82 4.84
N VAL A 6 9.01 -2.34 3.75
CA VAL A 6 8.96 -3.05 2.47
C VAL A 6 9.46 -2.12 1.38
N THR A 7 10.40 -2.59 0.56
CA THR A 7 10.88 -1.84 -0.59
C THR A 7 10.27 -2.41 -1.86
N LEU A 8 9.58 -1.56 -2.62
CA LEU A 8 9.06 -1.92 -3.94
C LEU A 8 10.10 -1.57 -5.00
N SER A 9 10.44 -2.55 -5.83
CA SER A 9 11.28 -2.35 -7.01
C SER A 9 10.51 -1.62 -8.11
N SER A 10 11.21 -1.12 -9.12
CA SER A 10 10.55 -0.47 -10.25
C SER A 10 9.60 -1.43 -10.98
N SER A 11 9.97 -2.69 -11.17
CA SER A 11 9.10 -3.67 -11.81
C SER A 11 7.83 -3.95 -11.01
N GLN A 12 7.91 -3.96 -9.68
CA GLN A 12 6.74 -4.11 -8.80
C GLN A 12 5.82 -2.88 -8.88
N ILE A 13 6.40 -1.68 -8.90
CA ILE A 13 5.63 -0.43 -9.02
C ILE A 13 4.88 -0.40 -10.36
N LEU A 14 5.54 -0.75 -11.46
CA LEU A 14 4.95 -0.74 -12.79
C LEU A 14 3.82 -1.77 -12.97
N ALA A 15 3.70 -2.74 -12.08
CA ALA A 15 2.65 -3.77 -12.14
C ALA A 15 1.66 -3.68 -10.96
N LEU A 16 1.65 -2.58 -10.20
CA LEU A 16 0.99 -2.52 -8.89
C LEU A 16 -0.54 -2.59 -8.97
N ASN A 17 -1.15 -2.25 -10.10
CA ASN A 17 -2.59 -2.44 -10.31
C ASN A 17 -2.93 -3.89 -10.65
N THR A 18 -2.16 -4.51 -11.54
CA THR A 18 -2.40 -5.90 -11.97
C THR A 18 -1.89 -6.92 -10.97
N THR A 19 -0.83 -6.60 -10.24
CA THR A 19 -0.19 -7.49 -9.26
C THR A 19 0.09 -6.72 -7.97
N PRO A 20 -0.93 -6.55 -7.10
CA PRO A 20 -0.72 -5.96 -5.77
C PRO A 20 0.33 -6.73 -4.96
N ILE A 21 1.00 -6.02 -4.07
CA ILE A 21 2.10 -6.57 -3.26
C ILE A 21 1.62 -6.81 -1.83
N GLU A 22 1.90 -7.99 -1.29
CA GLU A 22 1.64 -8.31 0.10
C GLU A 22 2.65 -7.60 1.00
N LEU A 23 2.17 -6.79 1.92
CA LEU A 23 2.99 -6.10 2.91
C LEU A 23 3.13 -6.89 4.20
N VAL A 24 2.03 -7.43 4.69
CA VAL A 24 1.98 -8.25 5.90
C VAL A 24 1.20 -9.52 5.57
N PRO A 25 1.78 -10.70 5.73
CA PRO A 25 1.07 -11.95 5.46
C PRO A 25 -0.10 -12.16 6.42
N ALA A 26 -1.11 -12.88 5.96
CA ALA A 26 -2.25 -13.25 6.80
C ALA A 26 -1.78 -14.06 8.01
N ILE A 27 -2.39 -13.79 9.16
CA ILE A 27 -2.12 -14.51 10.41
C ILE A 27 -3.44 -15.10 10.90
N THR A 28 -3.46 -16.41 11.12
CA THR A 28 -4.67 -17.11 11.57
C THR A 28 -5.20 -16.52 12.87
N GLY A 29 -6.49 -16.20 12.91
CA GLY A 29 -7.16 -15.64 14.07
C GLY A 29 -6.89 -14.17 14.32
N LYS A 30 -6.20 -13.51 13.44
CA LYS A 30 -5.83 -12.08 13.60
C LYS A 30 -6.51 -11.20 12.57
N LEU A 31 -6.86 -10.00 13.02
CA LEU A 31 -7.20 -8.87 12.18
C LEU A 31 -5.99 -7.93 12.13
N LEU A 32 -5.57 -7.56 10.94
CA LEU A 32 -4.47 -6.62 10.72
C LEU A 32 -5.05 -5.24 10.39
N ILE A 33 -4.67 -4.23 11.16
CA ILE A 33 -5.21 -2.87 11.01
C ILE A 33 -4.04 -1.92 10.75
N PRO A 34 -3.90 -1.36 9.52
CA PRO A 34 -2.87 -0.35 9.26
C PRO A 34 -3.21 0.93 10.01
N GLN A 35 -2.20 1.53 10.62
CA GLN A 35 -2.36 2.76 11.40
C GLN A 35 -1.72 3.94 10.69
N PHE A 36 -0.54 3.74 10.12
CA PHE A 36 0.27 4.83 9.61
C PHE A 36 1.24 4.30 8.55
N LEU A 37 1.43 5.06 7.49
CA LEU A 37 2.37 4.74 6.42
C LEU A 37 3.28 5.94 6.16
N PHE A 38 4.59 5.70 6.18
CA PHE A 38 5.58 6.63 5.66
C PHE A 38 6.11 6.08 4.34
N GLN A 39 6.06 6.90 3.29
CA GLN A 39 6.59 6.59 1.98
C GLN A 39 7.89 7.35 1.75
N LYS A 40 8.89 6.68 1.26
CA LYS A 40 10.15 7.31 0.83
C LYS A 40 10.45 6.89 -0.60
N TYR A 41 10.31 7.82 -1.52
CA TYR A 41 10.62 7.59 -2.93
C TYR A 41 12.09 7.88 -3.20
N ASN A 42 12.77 6.92 -3.79
CA ASN A 42 14.17 7.02 -4.21
C ASN A 42 14.19 7.20 -5.73
N HIS A 43 14.24 8.47 -6.17
CA HIS A 43 14.30 8.81 -7.58
C HIS A 43 15.65 8.38 -8.17
N ILE A 44 15.64 7.86 -9.41
CA ILE A 44 16.86 7.51 -10.15
C ILE A 44 17.01 8.46 -11.32
N SER A 45 16.28 8.28 -12.41
CA SER A 45 16.40 9.14 -13.59
C SER A 45 15.06 9.63 -14.13
N THR A 46 14.00 8.85 -14.00
CA THR A 46 12.68 9.14 -14.57
C THR A 46 11.58 8.96 -13.53
N ALA A 47 10.75 10.00 -13.37
CA ALA A 47 9.58 9.93 -12.51
C ALA A 47 8.50 9.02 -13.12
N TYR A 48 7.67 8.43 -12.26
CA TYR A 48 6.50 7.68 -12.72
C TYR A 48 5.36 8.62 -13.11
N THR A 49 4.53 8.14 -14.01
CA THR A 49 3.22 8.72 -14.29
C THR A 49 2.17 7.76 -13.72
N THR A 50 1.21 8.27 -12.95
CA THR A 50 0.14 7.44 -12.40
C THR A 50 -1.22 7.98 -12.84
N GLY A 51 -2.13 7.07 -13.20
CA GLY A 51 -3.53 7.40 -13.49
C GLY A 51 -4.44 7.25 -12.28
N GLY A 52 -3.92 6.94 -11.10
CA GLY A 52 -4.70 6.67 -9.91
C GLY A 52 -3.92 6.86 -8.62
N LEU A 53 -4.55 6.43 -7.54
CA LEU A 53 -4.01 6.49 -6.19
C LEU A 53 -3.51 5.12 -5.77
N PHE A 54 -2.73 5.07 -4.70
CA PHE A 54 -2.40 3.82 -4.03
C PHE A 54 -3.39 3.55 -2.91
N ARG A 55 -3.58 2.27 -2.59
CA ARG A 55 -4.43 1.84 -1.48
C ARG A 55 -3.85 0.64 -0.78
N ILE A 56 -3.94 0.64 0.55
CA ILE A 56 -3.70 -0.56 1.34
C ILE A 56 -5.05 -1.23 1.58
N GLY A 57 -5.12 -2.53 1.35
CA GLY A 57 -6.34 -3.31 1.51
C GLY A 57 -6.11 -4.56 2.34
N LEU A 58 -7.21 -5.15 2.79
CA LEU A 58 -7.25 -6.46 3.45
C LEU A 58 -7.61 -7.51 2.41
N GLY A 59 -6.64 -8.31 1.99
CA GLY A 59 -6.83 -9.38 1.01
C GLY A 59 -7.09 -8.90 -0.41
N SER A 60 -7.59 -7.69 -0.57
CA SER A 60 -7.90 -7.05 -1.86
C SER A 60 -7.87 -5.54 -1.69
N ILE A 61 -7.45 -4.80 -2.70
CA ILE A 61 -7.52 -3.34 -2.69
C ILE A 61 -8.97 -2.82 -2.84
N THR A 62 -9.91 -3.68 -3.22
CA THR A 62 -11.34 -3.35 -3.28
C THR A 62 -11.91 -3.11 -1.88
N PHE A 63 -11.47 -3.89 -0.90
CA PHE A 63 -11.82 -3.74 0.51
C PHE A 63 -10.67 -3.06 1.24
N GLY A 64 -10.40 -1.82 0.85
CA GLY A 64 -9.24 -1.10 1.34
C GLY A 64 -9.60 -0.01 2.34
N PHE A 65 -8.57 0.48 2.95
CA PHE A 65 -8.59 1.73 3.69
C PHE A 65 -8.55 2.89 2.69
N SER A 66 -8.60 4.12 3.16
CA SER A 66 -8.63 5.27 2.24
C SER A 66 -7.44 5.27 1.29
N ALA A 67 -7.70 5.60 0.03
CA ALA A 67 -6.63 5.74 -0.96
C ALA A 67 -5.79 6.99 -0.68
N PHE A 68 -4.54 6.98 -1.10
CA PHE A 68 -3.59 8.06 -0.87
C PHE A 68 -2.76 8.36 -2.13
N GLY A 69 -2.28 9.60 -2.21
CA GLY A 69 -1.42 10.01 -3.31
C GLY A 69 -0.05 9.35 -3.25
N ALA A 70 0.44 8.93 -4.40
CA ALA A 70 1.76 8.33 -4.51
C ALA A 70 2.83 9.41 -4.71
N VAL A 71 3.94 9.31 -3.97
CA VAL A 71 5.06 10.24 -4.09
C VAL A 71 5.97 9.96 -5.30
N ILE A 72 5.71 8.89 -6.02
CA ILE A 72 6.56 8.41 -7.12
C ILE A 72 6.51 9.28 -8.38
N THR A 73 5.60 10.25 -8.45
CA THR A 73 5.52 11.21 -9.58
C THR A 73 6.49 12.37 -9.45
N SER A 74 7.25 12.42 -8.37
CA SER A 74 8.24 13.47 -8.15
C SER A 74 9.46 13.32 -9.08
N ALA A 75 9.97 14.43 -9.55
CA ALA A 75 11.21 14.47 -10.32
C ALA A 75 12.46 14.34 -9.44
N ASP A 76 12.30 14.34 -8.13
CA ASP A 76 13.36 14.21 -7.12
C ASP A 76 12.94 13.19 -6.06
N ASN A 77 13.83 12.89 -5.12
CA ASN A 77 13.47 12.13 -3.93
C ASN A 77 12.31 12.82 -3.21
N ALA A 78 11.34 12.03 -2.78
CA ALA A 78 10.15 12.55 -2.13
C ALA A 78 9.72 11.68 -0.96
N GLN A 79 8.97 12.26 -0.04
CA GLN A 79 8.46 11.60 1.15
C GLN A 79 6.99 11.92 1.33
N GLY A 80 6.25 10.97 1.91
CA GLY A 80 4.84 11.15 2.20
C GLY A 80 4.44 10.46 3.50
N LEU A 81 3.53 11.08 4.22
CA LEU A 81 2.95 10.55 5.45
C LEU A 81 1.45 10.37 5.25
N ASN A 82 0.95 9.20 5.62
CA ASN A 82 -0.46 8.87 5.43
C ASN A 82 -1.04 8.23 6.67
N ASN A 83 -2.22 8.73 7.06
CA ASN A 83 -3.12 8.06 8.00
C ASN A 83 -4.17 7.28 7.22
N PHE A 84 -4.84 6.36 7.90
CA PHE A 84 -5.88 5.56 7.28
C PHE A 84 -7.23 5.84 7.89
N VAL A 85 -8.24 6.04 7.04
CA VAL A 85 -9.63 6.14 7.41
C VAL A 85 -10.30 4.81 7.11
N TYR A 86 -11.08 4.32 8.06
CA TYR A 86 -11.74 3.02 7.98
C TYR A 86 -13.17 3.20 7.49
N SER A 87 -13.57 2.33 6.57
CA SER A 87 -14.96 2.21 6.14
C SER A 87 -15.59 1.02 6.83
N GLN A 88 -16.81 1.19 7.32
CA GLN A 88 -17.58 0.08 7.88
C GLN A 88 -18.27 -0.69 6.77
N SER A 89 -18.14 -2.01 6.77
CA SER A 89 -18.94 -2.91 5.94
C SER A 89 -20.02 -3.56 6.79
N THR A 90 -21.24 -3.61 6.25
CA THR A 90 -22.39 -4.20 6.94
C THR A 90 -22.82 -5.56 6.38
N SER A 91 -22.18 -6.03 5.31
CA SER A 91 -22.59 -7.26 4.62
C SER A 91 -21.55 -8.35 4.75
N GLY A 92 -21.66 -9.21 5.74
CA GLY A 92 -21.02 -10.53 5.80
C GLY A 92 -19.52 -10.65 5.52
N PHE A 93 -18.79 -9.54 5.47
CA PHE A 93 -17.35 -9.55 5.18
C PHE A 93 -16.58 -9.94 6.45
N THR A 94 -15.67 -10.90 6.31
CA THR A 94 -14.79 -11.32 7.41
C THR A 94 -13.44 -10.65 7.25
N TYR A 95 -13.03 -9.87 8.25
CA TYR A 95 -11.80 -9.10 8.22
C TYR A 95 -10.57 -9.87 8.70
N GLN A 96 -10.77 -10.95 9.44
CA GLN A 96 -9.67 -11.75 9.99
C GLN A 96 -9.08 -12.69 8.94
N ASN A 97 -7.86 -13.17 9.19
CA ASN A 97 -7.15 -14.12 8.34
C ASN A 97 -6.84 -13.58 6.95
N LEU A 98 -6.72 -12.26 6.80
CA LEU A 98 -6.42 -11.61 5.54
C LEU A 98 -5.09 -10.87 5.62
N PRO A 99 -4.30 -10.84 4.53
CA PRO A 99 -3.06 -10.08 4.48
C PRO A 99 -3.34 -8.59 4.28
N LEU A 100 -2.39 -7.75 4.67
CA LEU A 100 -2.33 -6.36 4.22
C LEU A 100 -1.59 -6.31 2.90
N ILE A 101 -2.21 -5.74 1.88
CA ILE A 101 -1.64 -5.59 0.55
C ILE A 101 -1.65 -4.13 0.14
N ILE A 102 -0.75 -3.76 -0.78
CA ILE A 102 -0.77 -2.45 -1.45
C ILE A 102 -1.01 -2.65 -2.94
N GLY A 103 -1.81 -1.78 -3.53
CA GLY A 103 -2.07 -1.78 -4.95
C GLY A 103 -2.35 -0.38 -5.49
N ALA A 104 -2.27 -0.23 -6.80
CA ALA A 104 -2.69 0.99 -7.49
C ALA A 104 -4.17 0.86 -7.88
N THR A 105 -4.94 1.93 -7.75
CA THR A 105 -6.40 1.85 -7.88
C THR A 105 -6.85 1.83 -9.33
N SER A 106 -6.52 2.57 -10.24
CA SER A 106 -7.11 2.63 -11.58
C SER A 106 -6.28 1.93 -12.64
N THR A 107 -5.02 2.29 -12.75
CA THR A 107 -4.09 1.75 -13.75
C THR A 107 -2.74 1.55 -13.13
N ASN A 108 -1.89 0.76 -13.81
CA ASN A 108 -0.49 0.66 -13.41
C ASN A 108 0.23 2.00 -13.59
N PRO A 109 1.14 2.37 -12.69
CA PRO A 109 2.10 3.43 -12.97
C PRO A 109 2.94 3.10 -14.20
N THR A 110 3.41 4.12 -14.90
CA THR A 110 4.22 3.95 -16.13
C THR A 110 5.48 4.80 -16.08
N GLY A 111 6.48 4.39 -16.81
CA GLY A 111 7.62 5.21 -17.23
C GLY A 111 8.72 5.42 -16.21
N GLY A 112 8.55 5.12 -14.96
CA GLY A 112 9.55 5.41 -13.93
C GLY A 112 10.58 4.31 -13.73
N ASP A 113 11.65 4.62 -12.99
CA ASP A 113 12.73 3.68 -12.69
C ASP A 113 13.18 3.69 -11.21
N GLY A 114 12.63 4.55 -10.39
CA GLY A 114 12.95 4.64 -8.97
C GLY A 114 12.34 3.51 -8.12
N THR A 115 12.72 3.49 -6.85
CA THR A 115 12.19 2.53 -5.86
C THR A 115 11.39 3.26 -4.80
N LEU A 116 10.54 2.51 -4.10
CA LEU A 116 9.68 3.06 -3.04
C LEU A 116 9.85 2.25 -1.76
N ASP A 117 10.34 2.91 -0.72
CA ASP A 117 10.38 2.34 0.63
C ASP A 117 9.08 2.67 1.36
N LEU A 118 8.44 1.65 1.89
CA LEU A 118 7.21 1.75 2.66
C LEU A 118 7.48 1.34 4.10
N TYR A 119 7.22 2.23 5.03
CA TYR A 119 7.32 1.99 6.47
C TYR A 119 5.90 1.98 7.03
N LEU A 120 5.40 0.80 7.34
CA LEU A 120 4.02 0.61 7.80
C LEU A 120 3.98 0.29 9.28
N THR A 121 3.14 1.02 10.00
CA THR A 121 2.79 0.70 11.38
C THR A 121 1.39 0.10 11.40
N TYR A 122 1.21 -1.04 12.05
CA TYR A 122 -0.07 -1.75 12.08
C TYR A 122 -0.32 -2.43 13.43
N LEU A 123 -1.58 -2.71 13.70
CA LEU A 123 -2.03 -3.49 14.84
C LEU A 123 -2.36 -4.92 14.43
N GLU A 124 -2.03 -5.87 15.30
CA GLU A 124 -2.59 -7.22 15.24
C GLU A 124 -3.62 -7.36 16.35
N VAL A 125 -4.85 -7.64 15.97
CA VAL A 125 -5.95 -7.84 16.92
C VAL A 125 -6.35 -9.31 16.91
N THR A 126 -6.29 -9.94 18.07
CA THR A 126 -6.77 -11.33 18.24
C THR A 126 -8.28 -11.31 18.39
N LEU A 127 -8.95 -12.06 17.55
CA LEU A 127 -10.41 -12.18 17.55
C LEU A 127 -10.86 -13.50 18.13
#